data_5a4ebc936a2f1f376d8eaff2d39927c9
#
_entry.id   5a4ebc936a2f1f376d8eaff2d39927c9
#
_cell.length_a   1.000
_cell.length_b   1.000
_cell.length_c   1.000
_cell.angle_alpha   90.00
_cell.angle_beta   90.00
_cell.angle_gamma   90.00
#
_symmetry.space_group_name_H-M   'P 1'
#
loop_
_entity.id
_entity.type
_entity.pdbx_description
1 polymer ?
#
loop_
_entity_poly.entity_id
_entity_poly.type
_entity_poly.pdbx_seq_one_letter_code
_entity_poly.pdbx_strand_id
1 'polypeptide(L)'
;MTSNPQLAELKQRIKATWMAGDFGKIAPLIQAEAEAFVTRLELQPGMKVLDVGCGTGNQSIPAARAGAHVTAVDIAPNLLEQARAWAQREGLNIDFREADAESLPFQHGEFDVVTSMFAAMFAPRPKRVAAEMLRVCRPGGLIAIASWTPGSFVAERHEITSRYSPPPAGLESPMLWGDEAVVRARFGEEVAVTVSRRTLTFDLPLSPSEASTHFSRYSGSNVMLMQQLDPERRDAFIREMAAQFTKRNRGDAAHTIVDSEYLEVYARPD
;
A
#
# COMPACT_ATOMS: atom_id res chain seq x y z
N MET A 1 -9.50 1.67 27.62
CA MET A 1 -9.96 2.48 26.46
C MET A 1 -11.09 1.71 25.82
N THR A 2 -12.33 2.21 25.89
CA THR A 2 -13.50 1.57 25.27
C THR A 2 -13.31 1.53 23.77
N SER A 3 -13.24 0.33 23.19
CA SER A 3 -13.19 0.13 21.74
C SER A 3 -14.44 0.74 21.10
N ASN A 4 -14.27 1.66 20.16
CA ASN A 4 -15.38 2.16 19.35
C ASN A 4 -15.87 1.00 18.46
N PRO A 5 -17.10 0.45 18.68
CA PRO A 5 -17.57 -0.71 17.93
C PRO A 5 -17.62 -0.47 16.41
N GLN A 6 -17.97 0.74 16.01
CA GLN A 6 -18.00 1.13 14.58
C GLN A 6 -16.62 1.08 13.93
N LEU A 7 -15.57 1.49 14.66
CA LEU A 7 -14.19 1.41 14.18
C LEU A 7 -13.73 -0.05 14.08
N ALA A 8 -14.08 -0.89 15.05
CA ALA A 8 -13.75 -2.31 15.00
C ALA A 8 -14.41 -3.01 13.80
N GLU A 9 -15.68 -2.74 13.54
CA GLU A 9 -16.39 -3.24 12.38
C GLU A 9 -15.76 -2.75 11.07
N LEU A 10 -15.41 -1.46 10.98
CA LEU A 10 -14.73 -0.90 9.80
C LEU A 10 -13.39 -1.62 9.53
N LYS A 11 -12.59 -1.87 10.56
CA LYS A 11 -11.31 -2.59 10.43
C LYS A 11 -11.50 -4.03 9.98
N GLN A 12 -12.53 -4.70 10.47
CA GLN A 12 -12.89 -6.05 9.99
C GLN A 12 -13.27 -6.04 8.50
N ARG A 13 -14.02 -5.04 8.06
CA ARG A 13 -14.37 -4.87 6.63
C ARG A 13 -13.12 -4.59 5.77
N ILE A 14 -12.19 -3.74 6.24
CA ILE A 14 -10.92 -3.47 5.57
C ILE A 14 -10.11 -4.77 5.45
N LYS A 15 -9.96 -5.52 6.55
CA LYS A 15 -9.29 -6.82 6.54
C LYS A 15 -9.94 -7.78 5.54
N ALA A 16 -11.27 -7.92 5.57
CA ALA A 16 -12.02 -8.76 4.63
C ALA A 16 -11.78 -8.32 3.17
N THR A 17 -11.70 -7.03 2.91
CA THR A 17 -11.41 -6.48 1.58
C THR A 17 -10.04 -6.93 1.08
N TRP A 18 -8.98 -6.83 1.90
CA TRP A 18 -7.63 -7.26 1.50
C TRP A 18 -7.52 -8.78 1.35
N MET A 19 -8.35 -9.53 2.09
CA MET A 19 -8.43 -11.00 1.98
C MET A 19 -9.27 -11.50 0.80
N ALA A 20 -10.18 -10.66 0.25
CA ALA A 20 -11.11 -11.08 -0.80
C ALA A 20 -10.48 -11.21 -2.19
N GLY A 21 -9.37 -10.50 -2.44
CA GLY A 21 -8.62 -10.56 -3.69
C GLY A 21 -7.41 -11.49 -3.59
N ASP A 22 -6.62 -11.48 -4.65
CA ASP A 22 -5.28 -12.06 -4.67
C ASP A 22 -4.28 -10.98 -5.10
N PHE A 23 -3.87 -10.16 -4.13
CA PHE A 23 -2.90 -9.09 -4.41
C PHE A 23 -1.56 -9.65 -4.93
N GLY A 24 -1.23 -10.91 -4.67
CA GLY A 24 -0.07 -11.59 -5.23
C GLY A 24 -0.05 -11.65 -6.77
N LYS A 25 -1.21 -11.45 -7.43
CA LYS A 25 -1.30 -11.31 -8.89
C LYS A 25 -1.09 -9.88 -9.38
N ILE A 26 -1.15 -8.89 -8.49
CA ILE A 26 -0.89 -7.47 -8.78
C ILE A 26 0.52 -7.09 -8.34
N ALA A 27 0.99 -7.63 -7.24
CA ALA A 27 2.28 -7.35 -6.63
C ALA A 27 3.49 -7.42 -7.59
N PRO A 28 3.57 -8.36 -8.56
CA PRO A 28 4.65 -8.37 -9.55
C PRO A 28 4.76 -7.11 -10.40
N LEU A 29 3.63 -6.40 -10.61
CA LEU A 29 3.61 -5.15 -11.41
C LEU A 29 4.28 -3.97 -10.69
N ILE A 30 4.46 -4.06 -9.38
CA ILE A 30 5.11 -3.03 -8.57
C ILE A 30 6.48 -3.48 -8.03
N GLN A 31 6.90 -4.72 -8.34
CA GLN A 31 8.08 -5.34 -7.74
C GLN A 31 9.36 -4.55 -8.02
N ALA A 32 9.60 -4.19 -9.28
CA ALA A 32 10.81 -3.46 -9.68
C ALA A 32 10.92 -2.10 -8.95
N GLU A 33 9.80 -1.39 -8.79
CA GLU A 33 9.79 -0.12 -8.06
C GLU A 33 9.95 -0.33 -6.54
N ALA A 34 9.41 -1.41 -5.99
CA ALA A 34 9.63 -1.74 -4.58
C ALA A 34 11.12 -2.07 -4.29
N GLU A 35 11.79 -2.79 -5.19
CA GLU A 35 13.22 -3.04 -5.10
C GLU A 35 14.03 -1.75 -5.22
N ALA A 36 13.67 -0.86 -6.17
CA ALA A 36 14.31 0.44 -6.32
C ALA A 36 14.07 1.34 -5.09
N PHE A 37 12.87 1.33 -4.52
CA PHE A 37 12.54 2.04 -3.28
C PHE A 37 13.42 1.55 -2.12
N VAL A 38 13.53 0.23 -1.90
CA VAL A 38 14.40 -0.33 -0.86
C VAL A 38 15.88 0.00 -1.10
N THR A 39 16.32 -0.01 -2.35
CA THR A 39 17.70 0.40 -2.69
C THR A 39 18.00 1.84 -2.27
N ARG A 40 17.02 2.76 -2.45
CA ARG A 40 17.15 4.16 -2.02
C ARG A 40 17.16 4.36 -0.50
N LEU A 41 16.75 3.36 0.28
CA LEU A 41 16.86 3.42 1.75
C LEU A 41 18.29 3.26 2.24
N GLU A 42 19.20 2.79 1.39
CA GLU A 42 20.63 2.59 1.71
C GLU A 42 20.85 1.74 2.97
N LEU A 43 20.03 0.67 3.09
CA LEU A 43 20.03 -0.20 4.25
C LEU A 43 21.42 -0.82 4.47
N GLN A 44 21.89 -0.79 5.72
CA GLN A 44 23.11 -1.46 6.10
C GLN A 44 22.81 -2.83 6.73
N PRO A 45 23.68 -3.84 6.55
CA PRO A 45 23.54 -5.12 7.22
C PRO A 45 23.37 -4.96 8.74
N GLY A 46 22.40 -5.70 9.29
CA GLY A 46 22.08 -5.65 10.72
C GLY A 46 21.10 -4.55 11.14
N MET A 47 20.73 -3.60 10.27
CA MET A 47 19.66 -2.63 10.58
C MET A 47 18.34 -3.35 10.84
N LYS A 48 17.60 -2.91 11.86
CA LYS A 48 16.26 -3.36 12.16
C LYS A 48 15.25 -2.60 11.32
N VAL A 49 14.57 -3.29 10.43
CA VAL A 49 13.57 -2.71 9.51
C VAL A 49 12.19 -3.24 9.84
N LEU A 50 11.21 -2.33 9.97
CA LEU A 50 9.81 -2.67 10.05
C LEU A 50 9.11 -2.32 8.72
N ASP A 51 8.52 -3.31 8.07
CA ASP A 51 7.68 -3.13 6.88
C ASP A 51 6.20 -3.18 7.28
N VAL A 52 5.50 -2.03 7.20
CA VAL A 52 4.11 -1.86 7.63
C VAL A 52 3.16 -1.97 6.44
N GLY A 53 2.34 -3.03 6.45
CA GLY A 53 1.49 -3.40 5.31
C GLY A 53 2.31 -4.08 4.23
N CYS A 54 3.07 -5.09 4.63
CA CYS A 54 4.06 -5.74 3.76
C CYS A 54 3.43 -6.54 2.59
N GLY A 55 2.14 -6.84 2.66
CA GLY A 55 1.45 -7.63 1.66
C GLY A 55 2.15 -8.96 1.41
N THR A 56 2.56 -9.19 0.16
CA THR A 56 3.28 -10.40 -0.27
C THR A 56 4.80 -10.30 -0.13
N GLY A 57 5.33 -9.23 0.49
CA GLY A 57 6.75 -9.11 0.82
C GLY A 57 7.59 -8.29 -0.17
N ASN A 58 6.97 -7.46 -1.01
CA ASN A 58 7.65 -6.70 -2.06
C ASN A 58 8.79 -5.80 -1.57
N GLN A 59 8.72 -5.28 -0.34
CA GLN A 59 9.80 -4.53 0.30
C GLN A 59 10.60 -5.41 1.26
N SER A 60 9.92 -6.30 1.98
CA SER A 60 10.53 -7.14 3.01
C SER A 60 11.63 -8.04 2.43
N ILE A 61 11.39 -8.64 1.26
CA ILE A 61 12.36 -9.53 0.61
C ILE A 61 13.62 -8.77 0.18
N PRO A 62 13.57 -7.66 -0.59
CA PRO A 62 14.77 -6.92 -0.95
C PRO A 62 15.48 -6.30 0.27
N ALA A 63 14.77 -5.90 1.33
CA ALA A 63 15.39 -5.43 2.55
C ALA A 63 16.19 -6.54 3.27
N ALA A 64 15.63 -7.75 3.33
CA ALA A 64 16.34 -8.90 3.89
C ALA A 64 17.53 -9.34 3.02
N ARG A 65 17.43 -9.27 1.69
CA ARG A 65 18.56 -9.48 0.76
C ARG A 65 19.70 -8.49 0.99
N ALA A 66 19.37 -7.24 1.39
CA ALA A 66 20.37 -6.23 1.77
C ALA A 66 21.04 -6.50 3.14
N GLY A 67 20.67 -7.58 3.84
CA GLY A 67 21.22 -7.97 5.13
C GLY A 67 20.55 -7.32 6.34
N ALA A 68 19.41 -6.67 6.17
CA ALA A 68 18.63 -6.12 7.29
C ALA A 68 17.93 -7.23 8.09
N HIS A 69 17.71 -6.98 9.38
CA HIS A 69 16.82 -7.75 10.23
C HIS A 69 15.39 -7.24 10.04
N VAL A 70 14.60 -7.93 9.23
CA VAL A 70 13.28 -7.49 8.82
C VAL A 70 12.20 -8.09 9.69
N THR A 71 11.35 -7.22 10.26
CA THR A 71 10.02 -7.55 10.78
C THR A 71 8.99 -6.97 9.82
N ALA A 72 8.00 -7.74 9.43
CA ALA A 72 7.02 -7.36 8.44
C ALA A 72 5.60 -7.62 8.95
N VAL A 73 4.74 -6.63 8.87
CA VAL A 73 3.36 -6.73 9.38
C VAL A 73 2.34 -6.44 8.30
N ASP A 74 1.24 -7.18 8.34
CA ASP A 74 0.06 -6.93 7.51
C ASP A 74 -1.22 -7.33 8.26
N ILE A 75 -2.35 -6.74 7.90
CA ILE A 75 -3.66 -7.09 8.48
C ILE A 75 -4.25 -8.36 7.84
N ALA A 76 -3.77 -8.76 6.64
CA ALA A 76 -4.29 -9.84 5.83
C ALA A 76 -3.40 -11.11 5.93
N PRO A 77 -3.80 -12.12 6.70
CA PRO A 77 -2.99 -13.33 6.91
C PRO A 77 -2.71 -14.11 5.63
N ASN A 78 -3.62 -14.13 4.65
CA ASN A 78 -3.39 -14.78 3.36
C ASN A 78 -2.26 -14.14 2.54
N LEU A 79 -2.00 -12.84 2.70
CA LEU A 79 -0.87 -12.17 2.07
C LEU A 79 0.43 -12.52 2.80
N LEU A 80 0.40 -12.57 4.13
CA LEU A 80 1.55 -13.01 4.94
C LEU A 80 1.96 -14.44 4.63
N GLU A 81 1.02 -15.34 4.33
CA GLU A 81 1.33 -16.72 3.89
C GLU A 81 2.12 -16.72 2.57
N GLN A 82 1.72 -15.90 1.60
CA GLN A 82 2.43 -15.73 0.33
C GLN A 82 3.83 -15.15 0.55
N ALA A 83 3.95 -14.14 1.43
CA ALA A 83 5.23 -13.52 1.78
C ALA A 83 6.19 -14.53 2.46
N ARG A 84 5.70 -15.33 3.42
CA ARG A 84 6.48 -16.42 4.06
C ARG A 84 6.95 -17.44 3.04
N ALA A 85 6.08 -17.86 2.13
CA ALA A 85 6.43 -18.80 1.09
C ALA A 85 7.50 -18.23 0.14
N TRP A 86 7.48 -16.92 -0.14
CA TRP A 86 8.53 -16.28 -0.94
C TRP A 86 9.85 -16.21 -0.17
N ALA A 87 9.85 -15.74 1.07
CA ALA A 87 11.04 -15.70 1.92
C ALA A 87 11.70 -17.10 2.07
N GLN A 88 10.88 -18.13 2.28
CA GLN A 88 11.36 -19.50 2.41
C GLN A 88 12.04 -20.00 1.11
N ARG A 89 11.47 -19.71 -0.06
CA ARG A 89 12.09 -20.09 -1.35
C ARG A 89 13.47 -19.46 -1.55
N GLU A 90 13.68 -18.29 -0.96
CA GLU A 90 14.95 -17.56 -1.04
C GLU A 90 15.90 -17.82 0.15
N GLY A 91 15.49 -18.63 1.12
CA GLY A 91 16.29 -18.90 2.31
C GLY A 91 16.44 -17.69 3.23
N LEU A 92 15.53 -16.71 3.16
CA LEU A 92 15.56 -15.49 3.96
C LEU A 92 14.79 -15.67 5.28
N ASN A 93 15.35 -15.12 6.36
CA ASN A 93 14.70 -15.12 7.67
C ASN A 93 14.04 -13.75 7.91
N ILE A 94 12.71 -13.71 7.84
CA ILE A 94 11.89 -12.50 8.05
C ILE A 94 10.80 -12.84 9.06
N ASP A 95 10.60 -11.96 10.04
CA ASP A 95 9.56 -12.11 11.06
C ASP A 95 8.23 -11.52 10.57
N PHE A 96 7.35 -12.36 10.07
CA PHE A 96 6.02 -11.95 9.56
C PHE A 96 4.95 -12.08 10.65
N ARG A 97 4.24 -10.98 10.95
CA ARG A 97 3.18 -10.96 11.97
C ARG A 97 1.90 -10.30 11.45
N GLU A 98 0.75 -10.80 11.87
CA GLU A 98 -0.51 -10.08 11.68
C GLU A 98 -0.56 -8.90 12.66
N ALA A 99 -0.72 -7.67 12.14
CA ALA A 99 -0.86 -6.47 12.96
C ALA A 99 -1.61 -5.36 12.23
N ASP A 100 -2.14 -4.43 13.03
CA ASP A 100 -2.81 -3.23 12.60
C ASP A 100 -1.83 -2.04 12.61
N ALA A 101 -1.68 -1.34 11.48
CA ALA A 101 -0.82 -0.17 11.36
C ALA A 101 -1.15 0.97 12.36
N GLU A 102 -2.38 0.99 12.88
CA GLU A 102 -2.81 1.96 13.90
C GLU A 102 -2.51 1.52 15.34
N SER A 103 -1.97 0.32 15.55
CA SER A 103 -1.63 -0.24 16.87
C SER A 103 -0.54 -1.29 16.72
N LEU A 104 0.68 -0.84 16.44
CA LEU A 104 1.82 -1.71 16.20
C LEU A 104 2.29 -2.39 17.51
N PRO A 105 2.45 -3.73 17.53
CA PRO A 105 2.78 -4.48 18.75
C PRO A 105 4.30 -4.45 19.05
N PHE A 106 4.90 -3.27 19.00
CA PHE A 106 6.33 -3.05 19.18
C PHE A 106 6.60 -1.97 20.21
N GLN A 107 7.80 -1.95 20.75
CA GLN A 107 8.24 -0.96 21.73
C GLN A 107 8.55 0.38 21.05
N HIS A 108 8.67 1.42 21.86
CA HIS A 108 9.12 2.73 21.41
C HIS A 108 10.58 2.64 20.94
N GLY A 109 10.88 3.18 19.76
CA GLY A 109 12.23 3.25 19.22
C GLY A 109 12.87 1.91 18.87
N GLU A 110 12.08 0.89 18.54
CA GLU A 110 12.58 -0.47 18.30
C GLU A 110 13.30 -0.65 16.96
N PHE A 111 13.00 0.19 15.95
CA PHE A 111 13.46 0.03 14.58
C PHE A 111 14.34 1.20 14.11
N ASP A 112 15.37 0.87 13.32
CA ASP A 112 16.20 1.85 12.61
C ASP A 112 15.46 2.48 11.43
N VAL A 113 14.70 1.66 10.71
CA VAL A 113 13.89 2.07 9.56
C VAL A 113 12.48 1.51 9.68
N VAL A 114 11.49 2.36 9.45
CA VAL A 114 10.07 1.98 9.36
C VAL A 114 9.58 2.34 7.96
N THR A 115 9.08 1.37 7.22
CA THR A 115 8.69 1.58 5.82
C THR A 115 7.24 1.15 5.56
N SER A 116 6.60 1.79 4.58
CA SER A 116 5.31 1.36 4.04
C SER A 116 5.14 1.84 2.60
N MET A 117 4.87 0.94 1.68
CA MET A 117 4.66 1.28 0.27
C MET A 117 3.25 0.87 -0.17
N PHE A 118 2.41 1.85 -0.52
CA PHE A 118 1.04 1.67 -1.03
C PHE A 118 0.10 0.88 -0.10
N ALA A 119 0.39 0.83 1.21
CA ALA A 119 -0.34 -0.01 2.15
C ALA A 119 -0.92 0.78 3.35
N ALA A 120 -0.11 1.36 4.23
CA ALA A 120 -0.58 2.05 5.44
C ALA A 120 -1.52 3.24 5.14
N MET A 121 -1.49 3.76 3.91
CA MET A 121 -2.40 4.80 3.44
C MET A 121 -3.89 4.40 3.51
N PHE A 122 -4.21 3.11 3.50
CA PHE A 122 -5.59 2.61 3.54
C PHE A 122 -6.13 2.40 4.97
N ALA A 123 -5.32 2.65 5.99
CA ALA A 123 -5.80 2.60 7.37
C ALA A 123 -6.73 3.79 7.68
N PRO A 124 -7.84 3.59 8.42
CA PRO A 124 -8.91 4.58 8.56
C PRO A 124 -8.52 5.80 9.41
N ARG A 125 -7.47 5.74 10.21
CA ARG A 125 -7.02 6.83 11.07
C ARG A 125 -5.57 7.25 10.76
N PRO A 126 -5.34 8.01 9.67
CA PRO A 126 -4.00 8.31 9.16
C PRO A 126 -3.08 8.99 10.19
N LYS A 127 -3.60 9.88 11.04
CA LYS A 127 -2.82 10.48 12.14
C LYS A 127 -2.34 9.46 13.16
N ARG A 128 -3.14 8.41 13.40
CA ARG A 128 -2.75 7.33 14.31
C ARG A 128 -1.65 6.46 13.69
N VAL A 129 -1.72 6.20 12.38
CA VAL A 129 -0.66 5.51 11.65
C VAL A 129 0.66 6.28 11.72
N ALA A 130 0.64 7.59 11.42
CA ALA A 130 1.84 8.42 11.53
C ALA A 130 2.42 8.40 12.96
N ALA A 131 1.58 8.52 13.99
CA ALA A 131 1.99 8.47 15.38
C ALA A 131 2.60 7.10 15.78
N GLU A 132 2.06 5.99 15.28
CA GLU A 132 2.61 4.65 15.53
C GLU A 132 3.95 4.45 14.83
N MET A 133 4.07 4.89 13.56
CA MET A 133 5.35 4.84 12.84
C MET A 133 6.43 5.66 13.55
N LEU A 134 6.11 6.87 14.00
CA LEU A 134 7.01 7.71 14.80
C LEU A 134 7.39 7.02 16.11
N ARG A 135 6.41 6.42 16.80
CA ARG A 135 6.65 5.78 18.09
C ARG A 135 7.61 4.60 17.99
N VAL A 136 7.49 3.77 16.97
CA VAL A 136 8.31 2.56 16.84
C VAL A 136 9.65 2.80 16.16
N CYS A 137 9.80 3.90 15.42
CA CYS A 137 11.06 4.36 14.84
C CYS A 137 11.93 4.97 15.96
N ARG A 138 13.21 4.63 16.01
CA ARG A 138 14.13 5.23 17.00
C ARG A 138 14.42 6.70 16.67
N PRO A 139 14.82 7.50 17.68
CA PRO A 139 15.38 8.83 17.42
C PRO A 139 16.52 8.76 16.40
N GLY A 140 16.53 9.69 15.44
CA GLY A 140 17.48 9.70 14.32
C GLY A 140 17.32 8.56 13.32
N GLY A 141 16.27 7.73 13.44
CA GLY A 141 15.93 6.69 12.48
C GLY A 141 15.31 7.26 11.19
N LEU A 142 14.77 6.38 10.35
CA LEU A 142 14.14 6.76 9.10
C LEU A 142 12.74 6.15 8.99
N ILE A 143 11.74 6.98 8.71
CA ILE A 143 10.44 6.52 8.23
C ILE A 143 10.36 6.81 6.74
N ALA A 144 10.09 5.78 5.93
CA ALA A 144 10.02 5.90 4.48
C ALA A 144 8.65 5.40 3.97
N ILE A 145 7.91 6.27 3.29
CA ILE A 145 6.57 5.94 2.81
C ILE A 145 6.48 6.23 1.32
N ALA A 146 5.80 5.35 0.57
CA ALA A 146 5.36 5.62 -0.78
C ALA A 146 3.83 5.54 -0.85
N SER A 147 3.19 6.58 -1.38
CA SER A 147 1.73 6.69 -1.46
C SER A 147 1.27 7.34 -2.75
N TRP A 148 0.20 6.81 -3.35
CA TRP A 148 -0.36 7.36 -4.58
C TRP A 148 -0.79 8.82 -4.39
N THR A 149 -0.44 9.69 -5.37
CA THR A 149 -0.84 11.10 -5.34
C THR A 149 -2.31 11.27 -5.74
N PRO A 150 -2.97 12.32 -5.26
CA PRO A 150 -4.25 12.75 -5.83
C PRO A 150 -4.12 13.00 -7.35
N GLY A 151 -5.09 12.53 -8.14
CA GLY A 151 -5.06 12.64 -9.62
C GLY A 151 -4.16 11.62 -10.33
N SER A 152 -3.44 10.75 -9.63
CA SER A 152 -2.73 9.62 -10.23
C SER A 152 -3.69 8.61 -10.86
N PHE A 153 -3.18 7.75 -11.73
CA PHE A 153 -3.99 6.67 -12.33
C PHE A 153 -4.68 5.79 -11.27
N VAL A 154 -3.97 5.43 -10.21
CA VAL A 154 -4.56 4.63 -9.12
C VAL A 154 -5.58 5.43 -8.32
N ALA A 155 -5.38 6.74 -8.12
CA ALA A 155 -6.37 7.60 -7.49
C ALA A 155 -7.68 7.69 -8.30
N GLU A 156 -7.60 7.88 -9.61
CA GLU A 156 -8.79 7.87 -10.50
C GLU A 156 -9.55 6.53 -10.40
N ARG A 157 -8.84 5.40 -10.33
CA ARG A 157 -9.47 4.08 -10.12
C ARG A 157 -10.17 3.99 -8.78
N HIS A 158 -9.56 4.52 -7.74
CA HIS A 158 -10.15 4.59 -6.41
C HIS A 158 -11.42 5.45 -6.41
N GLU A 159 -11.42 6.57 -7.13
CA GLU A 159 -12.59 7.44 -7.30
C GLU A 159 -13.72 6.71 -8.05
N ILE A 160 -13.40 5.98 -9.14
CA ILE A 160 -14.39 5.15 -9.83
C ILE A 160 -15.02 4.17 -8.84
N THR A 161 -14.23 3.40 -8.12
CA THR A 161 -14.73 2.44 -7.13
C THR A 161 -15.59 3.11 -6.06
N SER A 162 -15.19 4.29 -5.58
CA SER A 162 -15.92 5.05 -4.55
C SER A 162 -17.28 5.58 -5.02
N ARG A 163 -17.48 5.83 -6.31
CA ARG A 163 -18.80 6.20 -6.85
C ARG A 163 -19.82 5.05 -6.76
N TYR A 164 -19.34 3.80 -6.89
CA TYR A 164 -20.19 2.61 -6.79
C TYR A 164 -20.36 2.12 -5.35
N SER A 165 -19.38 2.34 -4.49
CA SER A 165 -19.39 2.03 -3.06
C SER A 165 -18.75 3.18 -2.26
N PRO A 166 -19.55 4.22 -1.93
CA PRO A 166 -19.04 5.37 -1.18
C PRO A 166 -18.45 4.93 0.17
N PRO A 167 -17.29 5.46 0.55
CA PRO A 167 -16.71 5.19 1.85
C PRO A 167 -17.61 5.74 2.97
N PRO A 168 -17.55 5.19 4.19
CA PRO A 168 -18.23 5.75 5.34
C PRO A 168 -17.93 7.25 5.53
N ALA A 169 -18.95 8.02 5.94
CA ALA A 169 -18.78 9.43 6.19
C ALA A 169 -17.68 9.72 7.22
N GLY A 170 -16.88 10.74 6.95
CA GLY A 170 -15.79 11.18 7.85
C GLY A 170 -14.47 10.43 7.66
N LEU A 171 -14.38 9.47 6.74
CA LEU A 171 -13.08 8.91 6.37
C LEU A 171 -12.37 9.83 5.37
N GLU A 172 -11.10 10.09 5.66
CA GLU A 172 -10.22 10.80 4.73
C GLU A 172 -9.89 9.90 3.52
N SER A 173 -9.73 10.52 2.35
CA SER A 173 -9.24 9.77 1.18
C SER A 173 -7.83 9.22 1.46
N PRO A 174 -7.56 7.94 1.17
CA PRO A 174 -6.22 7.37 1.29
C PRO A 174 -5.19 8.10 0.41
N MET A 175 -5.62 8.71 -0.69
CA MET A 175 -4.75 9.47 -1.60
C MET A 175 -4.16 10.73 -0.96
N LEU A 176 -4.69 11.22 0.17
CA LEU A 176 -4.10 12.32 0.94
C LEU A 176 -2.75 11.98 1.59
N TRP A 177 -2.34 10.73 1.60
CA TRP A 177 -0.96 10.35 1.91
C TRP A 177 0.03 10.71 0.77
N GLY A 178 -0.47 10.93 -0.43
CA GLY A 178 0.28 11.44 -1.57
C GLY A 178 0.24 12.96 -1.73
N ASP A 179 -0.34 13.70 -0.78
CA ASP A 179 -0.32 15.17 -0.72
C ASP A 179 0.75 15.64 0.26
N GLU A 180 1.70 16.43 -0.22
CA GLU A 180 2.86 16.88 0.57
C GLU A 180 2.46 17.68 1.81
N ALA A 181 1.51 18.62 1.67
CA ALA A 181 1.10 19.48 2.79
C ALA A 181 0.40 18.65 3.89
N VAL A 182 -0.44 17.70 3.47
CA VAL A 182 -1.15 16.81 4.39
C VAL A 182 -0.17 15.87 5.11
N VAL A 183 0.81 15.32 4.40
CA VAL A 183 1.80 14.41 5.01
C VAL A 183 2.66 15.17 6.03
N ARG A 184 3.15 16.36 5.69
CA ARG A 184 3.91 17.19 6.64
C ARG A 184 3.09 17.47 7.92
N ALA A 185 1.82 17.82 7.77
CA ALA A 185 0.92 18.06 8.90
C ALA A 185 0.66 16.79 9.75
N ARG A 186 0.72 15.58 9.16
CA ARG A 186 0.56 14.32 9.89
C ARG A 186 1.75 13.96 10.77
N PHE A 187 2.97 14.26 10.30
CA PHE A 187 4.19 14.03 11.08
C PHE A 187 4.48 15.13 12.10
N GLY A 188 3.98 16.35 11.88
CA GLY A 188 4.21 17.49 12.74
C GLY A 188 5.44 18.32 12.33
N GLU A 189 5.51 19.53 12.85
CA GLU A 189 6.56 20.51 12.47
C GLU A 189 7.95 20.16 12.98
N GLU A 190 8.03 19.35 14.04
CA GLU A 190 9.30 18.95 14.68
C GLU A 190 9.99 17.80 13.93
N VAL A 191 9.30 17.13 12.99
CA VAL A 191 9.86 16.03 12.22
C VAL A 191 10.40 16.53 10.88
N ALA A 192 11.67 16.29 10.61
CA ALA A 192 12.26 16.63 9.33
C ALA A 192 11.68 15.73 8.22
N VAL A 193 10.88 16.31 7.32
CA VAL A 193 10.24 15.58 6.22
C VAL A 193 10.78 16.05 4.88
N THR A 194 11.29 15.11 4.08
CA THR A 194 11.64 15.33 2.66
C THR A 194 10.71 14.50 1.78
N VAL A 195 10.40 15.02 0.60
CA VAL A 195 9.47 14.37 -0.33
C VAL A 195 10.04 14.38 -1.75
N SER A 196 9.68 13.38 -2.54
CA SER A 196 9.98 13.29 -3.96
C SER A 196 8.78 12.72 -4.71
N ARG A 197 8.41 13.32 -5.83
CA ARG A 197 7.43 12.73 -6.75
C ARG A 197 8.11 11.74 -7.66
N ARG A 198 7.50 10.57 -7.81
CA ARG A 198 7.99 9.49 -8.65
C ARG A 198 6.85 8.90 -9.46
N THR A 199 7.20 8.16 -10.48
CA THR A 199 6.26 7.49 -11.37
C THR A 199 6.52 6.00 -11.37
N LEU A 200 5.49 5.21 -11.07
CA LEU A 200 5.47 3.78 -11.34
C LEU A 200 4.76 3.55 -12.67
N THR A 201 5.37 2.79 -13.55
CA THR A 201 4.78 2.36 -14.82
C THR A 201 4.23 0.95 -14.69
N PHE A 202 2.93 0.80 -14.86
CA PHE A 202 2.31 -0.51 -15.05
C PHE A 202 2.50 -0.91 -16.50
N ASP A 203 3.26 -1.97 -16.73
CA ASP A 203 3.56 -2.54 -18.05
C ASP A 203 2.95 -3.94 -18.12
N LEU A 204 1.91 -4.09 -18.93
CA LEU A 204 1.16 -5.35 -19.05
C LEU A 204 1.06 -5.76 -20.52
N PRO A 205 1.47 -6.98 -20.87
CA PRO A 205 1.26 -7.55 -22.22
C PRO A 205 -0.21 -7.99 -22.40
N LEU A 206 -1.12 -7.04 -22.16
CA LEU A 206 -2.57 -7.20 -22.16
C LEU A 206 -3.18 -5.98 -22.83
N SER A 207 -4.28 -6.14 -23.55
CA SER A 207 -5.10 -5.01 -23.98
C SER A 207 -5.63 -4.22 -22.79
N PRO A 208 -6.01 -2.94 -22.95
CA PRO A 208 -6.60 -2.14 -21.87
C PRO A 208 -7.81 -2.80 -21.19
N SER A 209 -8.64 -3.51 -21.95
CA SER A 209 -9.79 -4.25 -21.43
C SER A 209 -9.38 -5.44 -20.57
N GLU A 210 -8.40 -6.22 -21.02
CA GLU A 210 -7.85 -7.35 -20.28
C GLU A 210 -7.10 -6.89 -19.03
N ALA A 211 -6.33 -5.80 -19.09
CA ALA A 211 -5.68 -5.19 -17.94
C ALA A 211 -6.71 -4.74 -16.91
N SER A 212 -7.78 -4.08 -17.32
CA SER A 212 -8.91 -3.73 -16.44
C SER A 212 -9.53 -4.96 -15.79
N THR A 213 -9.75 -6.03 -16.54
CA THR A 213 -10.29 -7.30 -16.06
C THR A 213 -9.34 -7.95 -15.04
N HIS A 214 -8.04 -7.93 -15.31
CA HIS A 214 -7.01 -8.44 -14.38
C HIS A 214 -7.09 -7.74 -13.02
N PHE A 215 -7.05 -6.40 -13.02
CA PHE A 215 -7.17 -5.64 -11.77
C PHE A 215 -8.53 -5.84 -11.08
N SER A 216 -9.62 -5.91 -11.84
CA SER A 216 -10.96 -6.12 -11.27
C SER A 216 -11.10 -7.50 -10.62
N ARG A 217 -10.44 -8.50 -11.17
CA ARG A 217 -10.46 -9.88 -10.65
C ARG A 217 -9.63 -10.06 -9.39
N TYR A 218 -8.51 -9.34 -9.25
CA TYR A 218 -7.52 -9.60 -8.20
C TYR A 218 -7.45 -8.51 -7.12
N SER A 219 -7.96 -7.31 -7.38
CA SER A 219 -8.08 -6.26 -6.36
C SER A 219 -9.23 -6.56 -5.41
N GLY A 220 -8.95 -6.71 -4.13
CA GLY A 220 -9.96 -7.07 -3.13
C GLY A 220 -11.12 -6.08 -3.05
N SER A 221 -10.87 -4.78 -3.20
CA SER A 221 -11.92 -3.75 -3.23
C SER A 221 -12.88 -3.96 -4.41
N ASN A 222 -12.37 -4.29 -5.59
CA ASN A 222 -13.19 -4.54 -6.77
C ASN A 222 -13.96 -5.85 -6.65
N VAL A 223 -13.32 -6.90 -6.11
CA VAL A 223 -13.97 -8.20 -5.85
C VAL A 223 -15.18 -8.02 -4.93
N MET A 224 -14.97 -7.34 -3.79
CA MET A 224 -16.04 -7.08 -2.82
C MET A 224 -17.15 -6.20 -3.41
N LEU A 225 -16.80 -5.17 -4.17
CA LEU A 225 -17.76 -4.31 -4.85
C LEU A 225 -18.62 -5.09 -5.84
N MET A 226 -18.01 -5.86 -6.74
CA MET A 226 -18.73 -6.60 -7.77
C MET A 226 -19.70 -7.64 -7.22
N GLN A 227 -19.46 -8.17 -6.00
CA GLN A 227 -20.39 -9.07 -5.32
C GLN A 227 -21.67 -8.34 -4.83
N GLN A 228 -21.60 -7.02 -4.63
CA GLN A 228 -22.71 -6.21 -4.11
C GLN A 228 -23.52 -5.53 -5.22
N LEU A 229 -22.97 -5.43 -6.44
CA LEU A 229 -23.63 -4.79 -7.56
C LEU A 229 -24.60 -5.75 -8.27
N ASP A 230 -25.76 -5.21 -8.68
CA ASP A 230 -26.61 -5.87 -9.66
C ASP A 230 -25.88 -6.01 -11.03
N PRO A 231 -26.37 -6.84 -11.96
CA PRO A 231 -25.71 -7.07 -13.23
C PRO A 231 -25.48 -5.80 -14.07
N GLU A 232 -26.47 -4.92 -14.12
CA GLU A 232 -26.39 -3.68 -14.92
C GLU A 232 -25.31 -2.73 -14.39
N ARG A 233 -25.29 -2.49 -13.07
CA ARG A 233 -24.29 -1.65 -12.41
C ARG A 233 -22.90 -2.29 -12.47
N ARG A 234 -22.80 -3.61 -12.40
CA ARG A 234 -21.54 -4.34 -12.56
C ARG A 234 -20.94 -4.13 -13.95
N ASP A 235 -21.76 -4.26 -14.99
CA ASP A 235 -21.33 -4.02 -16.38
C ASP A 235 -20.92 -2.57 -16.60
N ALA A 236 -21.64 -1.62 -16.01
CA ALA A 236 -21.27 -0.21 -16.04
C ALA A 236 -19.91 0.06 -15.37
N PHE A 237 -19.69 -0.50 -14.18
CA PHE A 237 -18.41 -0.41 -13.47
C PHE A 237 -17.23 -0.98 -14.31
N ILE A 238 -17.41 -2.17 -14.89
CA ILE A 238 -16.38 -2.81 -15.73
C ILE A 238 -16.07 -1.94 -16.95
N ARG A 239 -17.08 -1.40 -17.62
CA ARG A 239 -16.88 -0.50 -18.79
C ARG A 239 -16.13 0.77 -18.38
N GLU A 240 -16.48 1.38 -17.25
CA GLU A 240 -15.84 2.60 -16.78
C GLU A 240 -14.36 2.38 -16.42
N MET A 241 -14.07 1.27 -15.73
CA MET A 241 -12.70 0.87 -15.43
C MET A 241 -11.89 0.58 -16.68
N ALA A 242 -12.46 -0.08 -17.70
CA ALA A 242 -11.79 -0.33 -18.97
C ALA A 242 -11.55 0.98 -19.75
N ALA A 243 -12.52 1.89 -19.75
CA ALA A 243 -12.38 3.20 -20.39
C ALA A 243 -11.23 4.04 -19.77
N GLN A 244 -11.02 3.95 -18.45
CA GLN A 244 -9.90 4.62 -17.81
C GLN A 244 -8.55 4.04 -18.27
N PHE A 245 -8.42 2.72 -18.33
CA PHE A 245 -7.21 2.09 -18.89
C PHE A 245 -6.96 2.54 -20.32
N THR A 246 -7.98 2.51 -21.17
CA THR A 246 -7.87 2.96 -22.57
C THR A 246 -7.42 4.42 -22.66
N LYS A 247 -8.01 5.31 -21.86
CA LYS A 247 -7.68 6.74 -21.83
C LYS A 247 -6.23 7.01 -21.42
N ARG A 248 -5.70 6.22 -20.47
CA ARG A 248 -4.37 6.42 -19.89
C ARG A 248 -3.28 5.57 -20.55
N ASN A 249 -3.66 4.64 -21.44
CA ASN A 249 -2.71 3.76 -22.11
C ASN A 249 -1.77 4.54 -23.04
N ARG A 250 -0.46 4.33 -22.88
CA ARG A 250 0.59 4.82 -23.78
C ARG A 250 1.16 3.72 -24.71
N GLY A 251 0.72 2.47 -24.51
CA GLY A 251 1.02 1.35 -25.37
C GLY A 251 0.10 1.31 -26.60
N ASP A 252 -0.28 0.13 -27.01
CA ASP A 252 -1.15 -0.09 -28.16
C ASP A 252 -2.43 -0.88 -27.78
N ALA A 253 -3.13 -1.42 -28.77
CA ALA A 253 -4.37 -2.16 -28.55
C ALA A 253 -4.18 -3.52 -27.84
N ALA A 254 -2.98 -4.08 -27.88
CA ALA A 254 -2.62 -5.38 -27.29
C ALA A 254 -1.70 -5.25 -26.06
N HIS A 255 -1.21 -4.05 -25.79
CA HIS A 255 -0.24 -3.79 -24.73
C HIS A 255 -0.62 -2.53 -23.95
N THR A 256 -0.77 -2.68 -22.64
CA THR A 256 -1.14 -1.60 -21.73
C THR A 256 0.09 -1.09 -21.00
N ILE A 257 0.42 0.18 -21.21
CA ILE A 257 1.46 0.91 -20.48
C ILE A 257 0.82 2.13 -19.84
N VAL A 258 0.74 2.16 -18.51
CA VAL A 258 0.08 3.24 -17.76
C VAL A 258 0.96 3.71 -16.61
N ASP A 259 1.16 5.03 -16.54
CA ASP A 259 1.89 5.66 -15.46
C ASP A 259 0.98 6.05 -14.31
N SER A 260 1.46 5.84 -13.09
CA SER A 260 0.83 6.33 -11.88
C SER A 260 1.84 7.05 -10.99
N GLU A 261 1.58 8.33 -10.73
CA GLU A 261 2.44 9.13 -9.85
C GLU A 261 2.22 8.73 -8.38
N TYR A 262 3.31 8.72 -7.62
CA TYR A 262 3.27 8.58 -6.18
C TYR A 262 4.22 9.56 -5.50
N LEU A 263 3.95 9.87 -4.22
CA LEU A 263 4.82 10.64 -3.35
C LEU A 263 5.67 9.66 -2.53
N GLU A 264 6.98 9.82 -2.62
CA GLU A 264 7.96 9.18 -1.75
C GLU A 264 8.32 10.16 -0.63
N VAL A 265 8.17 9.72 0.60
CA VAL A 265 8.32 10.54 1.81
C VAL A 265 9.36 9.93 2.71
N TYR A 266 10.32 10.75 3.15
CA TYR A 266 11.28 10.40 4.18
C TYR A 266 11.08 11.32 5.38
N ALA A 267 10.76 10.76 6.55
CA ALA A 267 10.62 11.47 7.80
C ALA A 267 11.65 10.97 8.82
N ARG A 268 12.31 11.89 9.51
CA ARG A 268 13.31 11.58 10.53
C ARG A 268 12.85 12.14 11.86
N PRO A 269 12.45 11.29 12.83
CA PRO A 269 12.19 11.71 14.19
C PRO A 269 13.51 12.11 14.88
N ASP A 270 13.45 13.17 15.68
CA ASP A 270 14.57 13.64 16.53
C ASP A 270 14.81 12.69 17.73
#